data_93f6d090e108654c7f5eac58e9d0bbb9
#
_entry.id   93f6d090e108654c7f5eac58e9d0bbb9
#
_cell.length_a   1.000
_cell.length_b   1.000
_cell.length_c   1.000
_cell.angle_alpha   90.00
_cell.angle_beta   90.00
_cell.angle_gamma   90.00
#
_symmetry.space_group_name_H-M   'P 1'
#
loop_
_entity.id
_entity.type
_entity.pdbx_description
1 polymer ?
#
loop_
_entity_poly.entity_id
_entity_poly.type
_entity_poly.pdbx_seq_one_letter_code
_entity_poly.pdbx_strand_id
1 'polypeptide(L)'
;QEDSESFDFLTGLPMRSRGEKLTAQFMQQYSGCLIFIDMDNLKKINDIHGHKAGDRALKVLGTLLTESSQNSVVCRLGGDEFLLFIPETDKEQVTAFIQDLFEKFEHATSKDPEIQYASISAGLYLSTKGEPFEDCYSKADKALYHVKQNGKQGFFFYQQMELDFSEDEVTGKDLGLIAHALSESGRY
;
A
#
# COMPACT_ATOMS: atom_id res chain seq x y z
N GLN A 1 28.32 -5.10 15.48
CA GLN A 1 28.11 -6.01 14.33
C GLN A 1 26.65 -6.14 13.91
N GLU A 2 25.68 -5.66 14.70
CA GLU A 2 24.24 -5.70 14.38
C GLU A 2 23.75 -4.54 13.48
N ASP A 3 24.53 -3.49 13.30
CA ASP A 3 24.07 -2.27 12.60
C ASP A 3 24.18 -2.32 11.07
N SER A 4 25.04 -3.15 10.49
CA SER A 4 25.24 -3.17 9.03
C SER A 4 24.19 -3.95 8.25
N GLU A 5 23.44 -4.84 8.92
CA GLU A 5 22.37 -5.65 8.29
C GLU A 5 20.97 -5.01 8.38
N SER A 6 20.84 -3.84 9.03
CA SER A 6 19.55 -3.23 9.30
C SER A 6 19.07 -2.25 8.22
N PHE A 7 19.92 -1.91 7.24
CA PHE A 7 19.63 -1.00 6.14
C PHE A 7 19.80 -1.69 4.78
N ASP A 8 18.90 -1.38 3.87
CA ASP A 8 18.97 -1.88 2.50
C ASP A 8 20.10 -1.20 1.71
N PHE A 9 20.96 -1.98 1.13
CA PHE A 9 22.14 -1.50 0.40
C PHE A 9 21.78 -0.69 -0.84
N LEU A 10 20.68 -1.04 -1.51
CA LEU A 10 20.25 -0.40 -2.74
C LEU A 10 19.56 0.95 -2.50
N THR A 11 18.67 1.01 -1.53
CA THR A 11 17.82 2.18 -1.28
C THR A 11 18.26 3.02 -0.10
N GLY A 12 19.11 2.48 0.78
CA GLY A 12 19.50 3.10 2.05
C GLY A 12 18.40 3.11 3.11
N LEU A 13 17.24 2.53 2.82
CA LEU A 13 16.12 2.47 3.76
C LEU A 13 16.31 1.38 4.81
N PRO A 14 15.72 1.53 6.02
CA PRO A 14 15.63 0.41 6.96
C PRO A 14 15.02 -0.82 6.30
N MET A 15 15.56 -1.99 6.61
CA MET A 15 15.00 -3.28 6.17
C MET A 15 13.87 -3.73 7.10
N ARG A 16 13.18 -4.82 6.74
CA ARG A 16 11.97 -5.34 7.40
C ARG A 16 12.03 -5.30 8.93
N SER A 17 13.00 -5.95 9.54
CA SER A 17 13.05 -6.09 11.00
C SER A 17 13.11 -4.73 11.72
N ARG A 18 14.03 -3.88 11.31
CA ARG A 18 14.18 -2.52 11.86
C ARG A 18 12.99 -1.64 11.50
N GLY A 19 12.56 -1.69 10.24
CA GLY A 19 11.45 -0.88 9.74
C GLY A 19 10.13 -1.19 10.42
N GLU A 20 9.81 -2.45 10.63
CA GLU A 20 8.58 -2.85 11.34
C GLU A 20 8.59 -2.40 12.80
N LYS A 21 9.73 -2.50 13.48
CA LYS A 21 9.87 -1.99 14.86
C LYS A 21 9.66 -0.49 14.94
N LEU A 22 10.30 0.28 14.05
CA LEU A 22 10.16 1.74 14.01
C LEU A 22 8.72 2.15 13.70
N THR A 23 8.09 1.48 12.74
CA THR A 23 6.70 1.72 12.36
C THR A 23 5.76 1.44 13.53
N ALA A 24 5.93 0.29 14.20
CA ALA A 24 5.11 -0.08 15.36
C ALA A 24 5.25 0.94 16.49
N GLN A 25 6.47 1.42 16.78
CA GLN A 25 6.71 2.45 17.79
C GLN A 25 6.01 3.77 17.43
N PHE A 26 6.09 4.18 16.18
CA PHE A 26 5.44 5.41 15.69
C PHE A 26 3.92 5.31 15.80
N MET A 27 3.35 4.17 15.45
CA MET A 27 1.90 3.91 15.51
C MET A 27 1.36 3.85 16.93
N GLN A 28 2.19 3.58 17.92
CA GLN A 28 1.80 3.70 19.34
C GLN A 28 1.68 5.16 19.79
N GLN A 29 2.35 6.08 19.11
CA GLN A 29 2.39 7.50 19.46
C GLN A 29 1.46 8.38 18.62
N TYR A 30 1.17 7.97 17.38
CA TYR A 30 0.43 8.77 16.42
C TYR A 30 -0.67 7.97 15.71
N SER A 31 -1.81 8.61 15.53
CA SER A 31 -2.76 8.22 14.48
C SER A 31 -2.18 8.62 13.11
N GLY A 32 -2.48 7.87 12.07
CA GLY A 32 -1.94 8.17 10.76
C GLY A 32 -2.41 7.20 9.70
N CYS A 33 -1.65 7.10 8.61
CA CYS A 33 -1.92 6.18 7.53
C CYS A 33 -0.75 5.22 7.33
N LEU A 34 -1.03 3.93 7.38
CA LEU A 34 -0.09 2.88 7.00
C LEU A 34 -0.28 2.56 5.52
N ILE A 35 0.81 2.64 4.77
CA ILE A 35 0.82 2.50 3.31
C ILE A 35 1.75 1.36 2.94
N PHE A 36 1.18 0.32 2.34
CA PHE A 36 1.93 -0.80 1.80
C PHE A 36 2.07 -0.60 0.29
N ILE A 37 3.29 -0.48 -0.20
CA ILE A 37 3.59 -0.22 -1.61
C ILE A 37 4.32 -1.42 -2.21
N ASP A 38 3.92 -1.79 -3.42
CA ASP A 38 4.55 -2.85 -4.19
C ASP A 38 4.83 -2.34 -5.61
N MET A 39 6.03 -2.62 -6.10
CA MET A 39 6.39 -2.31 -7.49
C MET A 39 5.83 -3.39 -8.42
N ASP A 40 4.96 -2.97 -9.33
CA ASP A 40 4.34 -3.87 -10.30
C ASP A 40 5.36 -4.36 -11.33
N ASN A 41 5.29 -5.64 -11.65
CA ASN A 41 6.03 -6.22 -12.78
C ASN A 41 7.56 -6.10 -12.70
N LEU A 42 8.14 -6.00 -11.51
CA LEU A 42 9.60 -5.93 -11.33
C LEU A 42 10.31 -7.14 -11.98
N LYS A 43 9.73 -8.33 -11.83
CA LYS A 43 10.26 -9.53 -12.47
C LYS A 43 10.33 -9.39 -14.00
N LYS A 44 9.30 -8.82 -14.61
CA LYS A 44 9.25 -8.58 -16.05
C LYS A 44 10.33 -7.58 -16.50
N ILE A 45 10.54 -6.52 -15.73
CA ILE A 45 11.63 -5.56 -16.00
C ILE A 45 12.99 -6.28 -15.95
N ASN A 46 13.22 -7.08 -14.91
CA ASN A 46 14.45 -7.85 -14.74
C ASN A 46 14.66 -8.85 -15.89
N ASP A 47 13.61 -9.55 -16.29
CA ASP A 47 13.68 -10.56 -17.35
C ASP A 47 14.00 -9.95 -18.74
N ILE A 48 13.46 -8.76 -19.02
CA ILE A 48 13.64 -8.07 -20.31
C ILE A 48 14.92 -7.23 -20.33
N HIS A 49 15.19 -6.48 -19.28
CA HIS A 49 16.25 -5.45 -19.26
C HIS A 49 17.40 -5.76 -18.30
N GLY A 50 17.30 -6.85 -17.53
CA GLY A 50 18.30 -7.27 -16.55
C GLY A 50 18.05 -6.69 -15.14
N HIS A 51 18.70 -7.29 -14.15
CA HIS A 51 18.54 -6.91 -12.74
C HIS A 51 18.98 -5.47 -12.43
N LYS A 52 19.94 -4.92 -13.19
CA LYS A 52 20.36 -3.53 -13.03
C LYS A 52 19.24 -2.54 -13.35
N ALA A 53 18.40 -2.84 -14.34
CA ALA A 53 17.22 -2.02 -14.64
C ALA A 53 16.20 -2.06 -13.50
N GLY A 54 15.89 -3.25 -12.99
CA GLY A 54 15.02 -3.39 -11.81
C GLY A 54 15.58 -2.66 -10.59
N ASP A 55 16.88 -2.73 -10.35
CA ASP A 55 17.54 -2.01 -9.28
C ASP A 55 17.41 -0.48 -9.41
N ARG A 56 17.51 0.03 -10.65
CA ARG A 56 17.29 1.46 -10.90
C ARG A 56 15.87 1.89 -10.57
N ALA A 57 14.86 1.10 -10.95
CA ALA A 57 13.46 1.38 -10.62
C ALA A 57 13.23 1.38 -9.11
N LEU A 58 13.76 0.39 -8.39
CA LEU A 58 13.70 0.32 -6.93
C LEU A 58 14.38 1.51 -6.26
N LYS A 59 15.52 1.92 -6.78
CA LYS A 59 16.27 3.07 -6.26
C LYS A 59 15.51 4.39 -6.47
N VAL A 60 14.84 4.56 -7.61
CA VAL A 60 13.96 5.70 -7.87
C VAL A 60 12.85 5.77 -6.81
N LEU A 61 12.17 4.66 -6.55
CA LEU A 61 11.12 4.62 -5.54
C LEU A 61 11.67 4.91 -4.14
N GLY A 62 12.77 4.28 -3.77
CA GLY A 62 13.44 4.51 -2.48
C GLY A 62 13.82 5.97 -2.26
N THR A 63 14.35 6.65 -3.27
CA THR A 63 14.72 8.06 -3.24
C THR A 63 13.47 8.95 -3.05
N LEU A 64 12.40 8.71 -3.81
CA LEU A 64 11.16 9.46 -3.69
C LEU A 64 10.51 9.28 -2.31
N LEU A 65 10.50 8.06 -1.78
CA LEU A 65 9.97 7.79 -0.44
C LEU A 65 10.79 8.49 0.64
N THR A 66 12.10 8.50 0.52
CA THR A 66 12.99 9.21 1.45
C THR A 66 12.74 10.72 1.42
N GLU A 67 12.63 11.31 0.25
CA GLU A 67 12.37 12.75 0.07
C GLU A 67 10.99 13.16 0.58
N SER A 68 9.99 12.28 0.45
CA SER A 68 8.61 12.53 0.84
C SER A 68 8.34 12.26 2.32
N SER A 69 9.29 11.68 3.06
CA SER A 69 9.07 11.09 4.37
C SER A 69 9.45 11.97 5.56
N GLN A 70 9.43 13.29 5.42
CA GLN A 70 9.62 14.18 6.57
C GLN A 70 8.57 13.87 7.64
N ASN A 71 9.01 13.54 8.84
CA ASN A 71 8.18 13.11 9.98
C ASN A 71 7.44 11.77 9.77
N SER A 72 7.93 10.93 8.88
CA SER A 72 7.34 9.63 8.55
C SER A 72 8.34 8.50 8.76
N VAL A 73 7.87 7.27 8.79
CA VAL A 73 8.71 6.07 8.80
C VAL A 73 8.60 5.38 7.45
N VAL A 74 9.73 5.07 6.85
CA VAL A 74 9.83 4.36 5.58
C VAL A 74 10.74 3.16 5.73
N CYS A 75 10.36 2.01 5.18
CA CYS A 75 11.25 0.86 5.09
C CYS A 75 11.02 0.05 3.82
N ARG A 76 12.04 -0.72 3.44
CA ARG A 76 11.95 -1.76 2.42
C ARG A 76 11.73 -3.11 3.09
N LEU A 77 10.59 -3.76 2.79
CA LEU A 77 10.25 -5.05 3.38
C LEU A 77 11.00 -6.21 2.73
N GLY A 78 11.37 -6.06 1.48
CA GLY A 78 12.08 -7.04 0.68
C GLY A 78 11.68 -6.91 -0.78
N GLY A 79 12.47 -7.46 -1.70
CA GLY A 79 12.15 -7.48 -3.14
C GLY A 79 11.59 -6.16 -3.66
N ASP A 80 10.34 -6.18 -3.99
CA ASP A 80 9.55 -5.09 -4.55
C ASP A 80 8.60 -4.39 -3.54
N GLU A 81 8.69 -4.72 -2.25
CA GLU A 81 7.76 -4.28 -1.21
C GLU A 81 8.36 -3.19 -0.31
N PHE A 82 7.57 -2.15 -0.06
CA PHE A 82 7.90 -1.02 0.80
C PHE A 82 6.75 -0.74 1.77
N LEU A 83 7.09 -0.22 2.93
CA LEU A 83 6.12 0.20 3.95
C LEU A 83 6.40 1.63 4.36
N LEU A 84 5.34 2.44 4.44
CA LEU A 84 5.39 3.84 4.82
C LEU A 84 4.30 4.10 5.86
N PHE A 85 4.64 4.83 6.92
CA PHE A 85 3.66 5.37 7.85
C PHE A 85 3.80 6.88 7.92
N ILE A 86 2.70 7.59 7.65
CA ILE A 86 2.61 9.04 7.76
C ILE A 86 1.64 9.43 8.86
N PRO A 87 1.97 10.42 9.73
CA PRO A 87 1.08 10.85 10.82
C PRO A 87 -0.01 11.78 10.31
N GLU A 88 -0.74 11.37 9.29
CA GLU A 88 -1.85 12.09 8.66
C GLU A 88 -3.09 11.20 8.63
N THR A 89 -4.21 11.69 9.12
CA THR A 89 -5.47 10.96 9.21
C THR A 89 -6.56 11.48 8.26
N ASP A 90 -6.37 12.67 7.71
CA ASP A 90 -7.30 13.23 6.73
C ASP A 90 -7.15 12.48 5.40
N LYS A 91 -8.20 11.79 4.99
CA LYS A 91 -8.24 11.00 3.76
C LYS A 91 -7.90 11.81 2.51
N GLU A 92 -8.34 13.07 2.45
CA GLU A 92 -8.05 13.97 1.31
C GLU A 92 -6.57 14.32 1.25
N GLN A 93 -5.96 14.60 2.40
CA GLN A 93 -4.52 14.90 2.49
C GLN A 93 -3.67 13.68 2.16
N VAL A 94 -4.05 12.50 2.64
CA VAL A 94 -3.37 11.23 2.30
C VAL A 94 -3.51 10.94 0.81
N THR A 95 -4.68 11.15 0.24
CA THR A 95 -4.93 10.95 -1.19
C THR A 95 -4.04 11.88 -2.03
N ALA A 96 -3.94 13.16 -1.66
CA ALA A 96 -3.05 14.10 -2.33
C ALA A 96 -1.58 13.68 -2.26
N PHE A 97 -1.15 13.20 -1.10
CA PHE A 97 0.21 12.67 -0.89
C PHE A 97 0.51 11.48 -1.81
N ILE A 98 -0.39 10.48 -1.86
CA ILE A 98 -0.16 9.27 -2.65
C ILE A 98 -0.24 9.55 -4.16
N GLN A 99 -1.14 10.42 -4.60
CA GLN A 99 -1.22 10.85 -6.00
C GLN A 99 0.05 11.57 -6.44
N ASP A 100 0.57 12.46 -5.61
CA ASP A 100 1.84 13.16 -5.87
C ASP A 100 3.02 12.18 -5.97
N LEU A 101 3.07 11.19 -5.10
CA LEU A 101 4.09 10.13 -5.15
C LEU A 101 4.01 9.35 -6.47
N PHE A 102 2.82 8.98 -6.90
CA PHE A 102 2.60 8.24 -8.15
C PHE A 102 3.04 9.07 -9.37
N GLU A 103 2.68 10.34 -9.42
CA GLU A 103 3.08 11.25 -10.49
C GLU A 103 4.59 11.44 -10.55
N LYS A 104 5.23 11.64 -9.40
CA LYS A 104 6.70 11.77 -9.32
C LYS A 104 7.41 10.49 -9.74
N PHE A 105 6.89 9.33 -9.37
CA PHE A 105 7.45 8.05 -9.79
C PHE A 105 7.34 7.85 -11.31
N GLU A 106 6.18 8.07 -11.88
CA GLU A 106 5.97 8.02 -13.33
C GLU A 106 6.87 8.99 -14.09
N HIS A 107 6.97 10.23 -13.61
CA HIS A 107 7.85 11.23 -14.21
C HIS A 107 9.33 10.81 -14.15
N ALA A 108 9.80 10.34 -13.00
CA ALA A 108 11.19 9.95 -12.81
C ALA A 108 11.56 8.73 -13.66
N THR A 109 10.68 7.73 -13.75
CA THR A 109 10.93 6.52 -14.54
C THR A 109 10.78 6.75 -16.05
N SER A 110 9.98 7.73 -16.48
CA SER A 110 9.79 8.05 -17.90
C SER A 110 11.06 8.50 -18.61
N LYS A 111 12.07 8.92 -17.87
CA LYS A 111 13.37 9.38 -18.40
C LYS A 111 14.32 8.23 -18.74
N ASP A 112 14.02 7.03 -18.31
CA ASP A 112 14.83 5.83 -18.55
C ASP A 112 14.03 4.83 -19.40
N PRO A 113 14.41 4.59 -20.67
CA PRO A 113 13.65 3.71 -21.56
C PRO A 113 13.49 2.27 -21.06
N GLU A 114 14.39 1.79 -20.21
CA GLU A 114 14.32 0.42 -19.67
C GLU A 114 13.33 0.27 -18.52
N ILE A 115 12.96 1.37 -17.87
CA ILE A 115 12.04 1.37 -16.73
C ILE A 115 10.84 2.30 -16.90
N GLN A 116 10.65 2.87 -18.08
CA GLN A 116 9.58 3.84 -18.34
C GLN A 116 8.15 3.31 -18.10
N TYR A 117 7.97 2.01 -18.14
CA TYR A 117 6.70 1.34 -17.90
C TYR A 117 6.58 0.75 -16.47
N ALA A 118 7.55 1.03 -15.60
CA ALA A 118 7.45 0.66 -14.20
C ALA A 118 6.26 1.36 -13.56
N SER A 119 5.53 0.64 -12.71
CA SER A 119 4.40 1.18 -11.98
C SER A 119 4.40 0.68 -10.53
N ILE A 120 3.64 1.34 -9.69
CA ILE A 120 3.46 0.97 -8.28
C ILE A 120 1.99 0.81 -7.95
N SER A 121 1.73 -0.06 -6.98
CA SER A 121 0.41 -0.25 -6.37
C SER A 121 0.52 -0.05 -4.87
N ALA A 122 -0.50 0.53 -4.26
CA ALA A 122 -0.50 0.82 -2.83
C ALA A 122 -1.82 0.45 -2.16
N GLY A 123 -1.72 -0.18 -0.99
CA GLY A 123 -2.82 -0.38 -0.08
C GLY A 123 -2.65 0.53 1.14
N LEU A 124 -3.72 1.20 1.56
CA LEU A 124 -3.70 2.19 2.62
C LEU A 124 -4.69 1.83 3.73
N TYR A 125 -4.25 2.02 4.97
CA TYR A 125 -5.10 1.91 6.15
C TYR A 125 -4.95 3.13 7.05
N LEU A 126 -6.04 3.83 7.29
CA LEU A 126 -6.09 4.93 8.26
C LEU A 126 -6.19 4.34 9.67
N SER A 127 -5.14 4.49 10.45
CA SER A 127 -5.02 3.90 11.78
C SER A 127 -5.27 4.90 12.89
N THR A 128 -5.80 4.40 14.00
CA THR A 128 -5.92 5.15 15.25
C THR A 128 -4.70 4.87 16.12
N LYS A 129 -4.23 5.90 16.85
CA LYS A 129 -3.13 5.79 17.80
C LYS A 129 -3.32 4.58 18.71
N GLY A 130 -2.29 3.74 18.79
CA GLY A 130 -2.26 2.57 19.67
C GLY A 130 -2.86 1.29 19.09
N GLU A 131 -3.40 1.32 17.86
CA GLU A 131 -3.80 0.08 17.22
C GLU A 131 -2.61 -0.86 17.03
N PRO A 132 -2.78 -2.20 17.21
CA PRO A 132 -1.71 -3.16 16.98
C PRO A 132 -1.19 -3.10 15.54
N PHE A 133 0.12 -3.01 15.39
CA PHE A 133 0.77 -2.95 14.08
C PHE A 133 0.36 -4.10 13.15
N GLU A 134 0.33 -5.33 13.66
CA GLU A 134 -0.01 -6.52 12.86
C GLU A 134 -1.42 -6.45 12.26
N ASP A 135 -2.38 -5.91 12.99
CA ASP A 135 -3.75 -5.72 12.51
C ASP A 135 -3.81 -4.67 11.40
N CYS A 136 -3.11 -3.56 11.58
CA CYS A 136 -3.02 -2.48 10.58
C CYS A 136 -2.29 -2.95 9.33
N TYR A 137 -1.20 -3.69 9.49
CA TYR A 137 -0.43 -4.30 8.41
C TYR A 137 -1.30 -5.24 7.55
N SER A 138 -2.06 -6.13 8.22
CA SER A 138 -2.97 -7.06 7.55
C SER A 138 -4.02 -6.32 6.72
N LYS A 139 -4.56 -5.21 7.23
CA LYS A 139 -5.56 -4.38 6.54
C LYS A 139 -4.98 -3.66 5.33
N ALA A 140 -3.80 -3.05 5.47
CA ALA A 140 -3.10 -2.42 4.36
C ALA A 140 -2.73 -3.45 3.26
N ASP A 141 -2.30 -4.65 3.65
CA ASP A 141 -2.01 -5.76 2.73
C ASP A 141 -3.24 -6.20 1.95
N LYS A 142 -4.38 -6.35 2.59
CA LYS A 142 -5.66 -6.66 1.92
C LYS A 142 -6.06 -5.59 0.92
N ALA A 143 -5.89 -4.31 1.26
CA ALA A 143 -6.15 -3.22 0.34
C ALA A 143 -5.21 -3.25 -0.87
N LEU A 144 -3.93 -3.57 -0.67
CA LEU A 144 -2.97 -3.76 -1.76
C LEU A 144 -3.37 -4.94 -2.66
N TYR A 145 -3.76 -6.05 -2.07
CA TYR A 145 -4.25 -7.21 -2.83
C TYR A 145 -5.44 -6.84 -3.72
N HIS A 146 -6.37 -6.04 -3.20
CA HIS A 146 -7.49 -5.51 -3.98
C HIS A 146 -7.01 -4.73 -5.23
N VAL A 147 -6.01 -3.85 -5.08
CA VAL A 147 -5.42 -3.12 -6.21
C VAL A 147 -4.81 -4.09 -7.23
N LYS A 148 -4.06 -5.09 -6.76
CA LYS A 148 -3.43 -6.10 -7.62
C LYS A 148 -4.46 -6.92 -8.42
N GLN A 149 -5.62 -7.19 -7.85
CA GLN A 149 -6.71 -7.91 -8.52
C GLN A 149 -7.50 -7.04 -9.50
N ASN A 150 -7.42 -5.71 -9.39
CA ASN A 150 -8.19 -4.74 -10.17
C ASN A 150 -7.33 -3.92 -11.14
N GLY A 151 -6.30 -4.52 -11.72
CA GLY A 151 -5.53 -3.94 -12.81
C GLY A 151 -4.20 -3.34 -12.41
N LYS A 152 -3.81 -3.38 -11.13
CA LYS A 152 -2.55 -2.79 -10.63
C LYS A 152 -2.49 -1.28 -10.86
N GLN A 153 -1.33 -0.66 -10.63
CA GLN A 153 -1.07 0.75 -10.91
C GLN A 153 -2.12 1.69 -10.32
N GLY A 154 -2.32 1.58 -9.01
CA GLY A 154 -3.29 2.40 -8.29
C GLY A 154 -3.15 2.24 -6.80
N PHE A 155 -4.08 2.82 -6.07
CA PHE A 155 -4.12 2.74 -4.62
C PHE A 155 -5.56 2.56 -4.13
N PHE A 156 -5.70 1.98 -2.94
CA PHE A 156 -7.00 1.71 -2.35
C PHE A 156 -6.93 1.81 -0.82
N PHE A 157 -7.92 2.45 -0.21
CA PHE A 157 -8.07 2.50 1.23
C PHE A 157 -8.83 1.28 1.74
N TYR A 158 -8.31 0.62 2.78
CA TYR A 158 -9.02 -0.49 3.42
C TYR A 158 -10.40 -0.09 3.94
N GLN A 159 -10.56 1.15 4.43
CA GLN A 159 -11.84 1.66 4.89
C GLN A 159 -12.93 1.60 3.80
N GLN A 160 -12.57 1.72 2.55
CA GLN A 160 -13.52 1.57 1.44
C GLN A 160 -14.00 0.12 1.30
N MET A 161 -13.13 -0.86 1.54
CA MET A 161 -13.52 -2.28 1.54
C MET A 161 -14.57 -2.56 2.61
N GLU A 162 -14.44 -1.97 3.80
CA GLU A 162 -15.41 -2.14 4.88
C GLU A 162 -16.79 -1.59 4.50
N LEU A 163 -16.85 -0.46 3.78
CA LEU A 163 -18.11 0.11 3.29
C LEU A 163 -18.75 -0.79 2.22
N ASP A 164 -17.97 -1.27 1.27
CA ASP A 164 -18.46 -2.14 0.19
C ASP A 164 -19.03 -3.44 0.76
N PHE A 165 -18.38 -4.06 1.75
CA PHE A 165 -18.88 -5.26 2.44
C PHE A 165 -20.19 -5.00 3.20
N SER A 166 -20.33 -3.85 3.85
CA SER A 166 -21.55 -3.49 4.58
C SER A 166 -22.74 -3.27 3.65
N GLU A 167 -22.52 -2.71 2.47
CA GLU A 167 -23.55 -2.53 1.43
C GLU A 167 -24.00 -3.88 0.87
N ASP A 168 -23.07 -4.80 0.61
CA ASP A 168 -23.40 -6.16 0.12
C ASP A 168 -24.20 -6.96 1.16
N GLU A 169 -23.88 -6.85 2.45
CA GLU A 169 -24.65 -7.49 3.51
C GLU A 169 -26.08 -6.93 3.61
N VAL A 170 -26.26 -5.63 3.48
CA VAL A 170 -27.59 -4.99 3.49
C VAL A 170 -28.39 -5.45 2.27
N THR A 171 -27.80 -5.42 1.08
CA THR A 171 -28.46 -5.85 -0.16
C THR A 171 -28.83 -7.34 -0.10
N GLY A 172 -27.96 -8.19 0.45
CA GLY A 172 -28.24 -9.62 0.62
C GLY A 172 -29.39 -9.90 1.59
N LYS A 173 -29.50 -9.16 2.67
CA LYS A 173 -30.62 -9.24 3.63
C LYS A 173 -31.92 -8.78 3.01
N ASP A 174 -31.91 -7.70 2.25
CA ASP A 174 -33.09 -7.17 1.57
C ASP A 174 -33.60 -8.14 0.50
N LEU A 175 -32.71 -8.76 -0.27
CA LEU A 175 -33.04 -9.79 -1.23
C LEU A 175 -33.64 -11.05 -0.57
N GLY A 176 -33.12 -11.44 0.59
CA GLY A 176 -33.64 -12.53 1.39
C GLY A 176 -35.06 -12.27 1.90
N LEU A 177 -35.36 -11.05 2.35
CA LEU A 177 -36.68 -10.61 2.77
C LEU A 177 -37.68 -10.61 1.61
N ILE A 178 -37.28 -10.14 0.44
CA ILE A 178 -38.11 -10.14 -0.77
C ILE A 178 -38.43 -11.57 -1.20
N ALA A 179 -37.46 -12.48 -1.21
CA ALA A 179 -37.65 -13.88 -1.55
C ALA A 179 -38.59 -14.58 -0.57
N HIS A 180 -38.52 -14.29 0.72
CA HIS A 180 -39.42 -14.83 1.74
C HIS A 180 -40.85 -14.32 1.55
N ALA A 181 -41.01 -13.00 1.32
CA ALA A 181 -42.32 -12.42 1.04
C ALA A 181 -42.99 -12.99 -0.21
N LEU A 182 -42.21 -13.23 -1.28
CA LEU A 182 -42.73 -13.87 -2.51
C LEU A 182 -43.10 -15.34 -2.31
N SER A 183 -42.41 -16.08 -1.45
CA SER A 183 -42.73 -17.47 -1.12
C SER A 183 -44.03 -17.60 -0.32
N GLU A 184 -44.34 -16.62 0.55
CA GLU A 184 -45.60 -16.59 1.31
C GLU A 184 -46.79 -16.15 0.47
N SER A 185 -46.57 -15.25 -0.50
CA SER A 185 -47.66 -14.80 -1.40
C SER A 185 -48.09 -15.85 -2.45
N GLY A 186 -47.30 -16.89 -2.65
CA GLY A 186 -47.59 -17.99 -3.58
C GLY A 186 -48.47 -19.11 -3.02
N ARG A 187 -49.04 -18.98 -1.85
CA ARG A 187 -49.91 -20.00 -1.19
C ARG A 187 -51.40 -19.67 -1.26
N TYR A 188 -51.82 -19.24 -2.42
CA TYR A 188 -53.28 -19.19 -2.70
C TYR A 188 -53.55 -19.81 -4.05
#